data_ea5b7b06854b7f1dbba2f734c37750ff
#
_entry.id   ea5b7b06854b7f1dbba2f734c37750ff
#
_cell.length_a   1.000
_cell.length_b   1.000
_cell.length_c   1.000
_cell.angle_alpha   90.00
_cell.angle_beta   90.00
_cell.angle_gamma   90.00
#
_symmetry.space_group_name_H-M   'P 1'
#
loop_
_entity.id
_entity.type
_entity.pdbx_description
1 polymer ?
#
loop_
_entity_poly.entity_id
_entity_poly.type
_entity_poly.pdbx_seq_one_letter_code
_entity_poly.pdbx_strand_id
1 'polypeptide(L)'
;YHIRQMIDHVDRMLDWKYMIGAIEATKPAHAPGKRTGYHGLTFGFLVGEIIQRVTGKKFSTLVQQEIARPLKLDGLYIGTPQRELPRAAQLLFPDVTRRLAQTSLGDKLEKGASGLSKALGHIGLDSDLSSIFDALAPRGVSDFDFGSPEALRAAIPAANGLFTARSLAKMYATLANGGEFEGVRLLSTGALEEATTLQRPTGRLSVIPFDMRWRLGYHGV
;
A
#
# COMPACT_ATOMS: atom_id res chain seq x y z
N TYR A 1 -7.91 5.69 8.72
CA TYR A 1 -8.66 4.44 8.52
C TYR A 1 -7.83 3.24 8.99
N HIS A 2 -8.42 2.36 9.80
CA HIS A 2 -7.80 1.13 10.27
C HIS A 2 -8.42 -0.04 9.51
N ILE A 3 -7.67 -0.65 8.60
CA ILE A 3 -8.20 -1.67 7.67
C ILE A 3 -8.82 -2.86 8.41
N ARG A 4 -8.25 -3.25 9.55
CA ARG A 4 -8.74 -4.35 10.38
C ARG A 4 -10.14 -4.11 10.96
N GLN A 5 -10.54 -2.84 11.09
CA GLN A 5 -11.88 -2.45 11.56
C GLN A 5 -12.86 -2.26 10.41
N MET A 6 -12.35 -2.08 9.20
CA MET A 6 -13.16 -1.83 8.00
C MET A 6 -13.63 -3.11 7.33
N ILE A 7 -12.78 -4.14 7.32
CA ILE A 7 -13.06 -5.41 6.65
C ILE A 7 -12.97 -6.58 7.63
N ASP A 8 -13.82 -7.58 7.43
CA ASP A 8 -13.89 -8.79 8.25
C ASP A 8 -12.76 -9.78 7.97
N HIS A 9 -12.29 -9.84 6.72
CA HIS A 9 -11.22 -10.74 6.29
C HIS A 9 -10.41 -10.13 5.14
N VAL A 10 -9.14 -10.54 5.02
CA VAL A 10 -8.20 -10.07 4.01
C VAL A 10 -8.66 -10.31 2.57
N ASP A 11 -9.39 -11.40 2.32
CA ASP A 11 -9.94 -11.74 0.98
C ASP A 11 -10.84 -10.64 0.41
N ARG A 12 -11.41 -9.78 1.27
CA ARG A 12 -12.19 -8.62 0.83
C ARG A 12 -11.38 -7.64 -0.01
N MET A 13 -10.06 -7.64 0.14
CA MET A 13 -9.17 -6.81 -0.67
C MET A 13 -9.14 -7.23 -2.16
N LEU A 14 -9.61 -8.43 -2.49
CA LEU A 14 -9.73 -8.91 -3.87
C LEU A 14 -10.87 -8.23 -4.62
N ASP A 15 -11.86 -7.70 -3.91
CA ASP A 15 -13.01 -7.00 -4.47
C ASP A 15 -12.86 -5.48 -4.30
N TRP A 16 -12.51 -4.81 -5.39
CA TRP A 16 -12.35 -3.36 -5.42
C TRP A 16 -13.61 -2.62 -4.96
N LYS A 17 -14.78 -3.02 -5.46
CA LYS A 17 -16.05 -2.36 -5.14
C LYS A 17 -16.39 -2.50 -3.65
N TYR A 18 -16.17 -3.69 -3.09
CA TYR A 18 -16.35 -3.91 -1.66
C TYR A 18 -15.42 -2.99 -0.84
N MET A 19 -14.13 -2.92 -1.21
CA MET A 19 -13.16 -2.07 -0.51
C MET A 19 -13.56 -0.60 -0.53
N ILE A 20 -14.02 -0.10 -1.67
CA ILE A 20 -14.47 1.30 -1.76
C ILE A 20 -15.71 1.53 -0.90
N GLY A 21 -16.71 0.64 -0.96
CA GLY A 21 -17.89 0.72 -0.09
C GLY A 21 -17.54 0.69 1.40
N ALA A 22 -16.58 -0.15 1.81
CA ALA A 22 -16.10 -0.20 3.19
C ALA A 22 -15.39 1.10 3.62
N ILE A 23 -14.59 1.69 2.72
CA ILE A 23 -13.92 2.98 2.96
C ILE A 23 -14.96 4.09 3.11
N GLU A 24 -15.93 4.18 2.20
CA GLU A 24 -16.99 5.19 2.21
C GLU A 24 -17.88 5.10 3.47
N ALA A 25 -18.16 3.88 3.94
CA ALA A 25 -18.95 3.65 5.14
C ALA A 25 -18.18 3.93 6.46
N THR A 26 -16.86 3.98 6.41
CA THR A 26 -16.02 4.10 7.60
C THR A 26 -15.78 5.56 7.97
N LYS A 27 -16.05 5.92 9.23
CA LYS A 27 -15.71 7.25 9.74
C LYS A 27 -14.19 7.37 9.91
N PRO A 28 -13.59 8.52 9.51
CA PRO A 28 -12.19 8.79 9.79
C PRO A 28 -11.89 8.72 11.30
N ALA A 29 -10.75 8.14 11.68
CA ALA A 29 -10.32 8.04 13.07
C ALA A 29 -10.08 9.43 13.72
N HIS A 30 -9.82 10.44 12.92
CA HIS A 30 -9.67 11.85 13.32
C HIS A 30 -10.06 12.77 12.16
N ALA A 31 -10.34 14.02 12.48
CA ALA A 31 -10.66 15.03 11.46
C ALA A 31 -9.48 15.19 10.49
N PRO A 32 -9.74 15.30 9.17
CA PRO A 32 -8.72 15.56 8.16
C PRO A 32 -7.86 16.78 8.52
N GLY A 33 -6.55 16.69 8.26
CA GLY A 33 -5.60 17.76 8.54
C GLY A 33 -5.18 17.90 10.02
N LYS A 34 -5.73 17.10 10.96
CA LYS A 34 -5.38 17.19 12.39
C LYS A 34 -4.26 16.23 12.81
N ARG A 35 -4.06 15.15 12.08
CA ARG A 35 -2.99 14.17 12.33
C ARG A 35 -2.46 13.64 11.02
N THR A 36 -1.18 13.28 11.03
CA THR A 36 -0.55 12.54 9.93
C THR A 36 -0.47 11.08 10.32
N GLY A 37 -0.96 10.17 9.47
CA GLY A 37 -0.97 8.74 9.74
C GLY A 37 -0.66 7.92 8.49
N TYR A 38 0.07 6.83 8.66
CA TYR A 38 0.39 5.92 7.57
C TYR A 38 -0.81 5.05 7.21
N HIS A 39 -1.24 5.11 5.94
CA HIS A 39 -2.31 4.30 5.38
C HIS A 39 -1.70 3.23 4.46
N GLY A 40 -1.17 2.15 5.01
CA GLY A 40 -0.40 1.15 4.25
C GLY A 40 -1.18 0.55 3.08
N LEU A 41 -2.37 0.03 3.31
CA LEU A 41 -3.17 -0.66 2.29
C LEU A 41 -4.27 0.24 1.72
N THR A 42 -4.96 0.99 2.57
CA THR A 42 -6.13 1.80 2.18
C THR A 42 -5.78 2.99 1.29
N PHE A 43 -4.56 3.53 1.39
CA PHE A 43 -4.09 4.63 0.53
C PHE A 43 -4.21 4.29 -0.95
N GLY A 44 -3.80 3.08 -1.35
CA GLY A 44 -3.85 2.64 -2.74
C GLY A 44 -5.28 2.59 -3.30
N PHE A 45 -6.25 2.12 -2.50
CA PHE A 45 -7.65 2.11 -2.89
C PHE A 45 -8.22 3.53 -2.96
N LEU A 46 -7.93 4.40 -1.98
CA LEU A 46 -8.40 5.78 -1.96
C LEU A 46 -7.94 6.56 -3.18
N VAL A 47 -6.64 6.61 -3.42
CA VAL A 47 -6.06 7.35 -4.56
C VAL A 47 -6.46 6.68 -5.88
N GLY A 48 -6.42 5.35 -5.93
CA GLY A 48 -6.81 4.59 -7.11
C GLY A 48 -8.27 4.84 -7.51
N GLU A 49 -9.19 4.91 -6.55
CA GLU A 49 -10.60 5.20 -6.83
C GLU A 49 -10.82 6.63 -7.34
N ILE A 50 -10.14 7.62 -6.75
CA ILE A 50 -10.19 9.01 -7.25
C ILE A 50 -9.75 9.03 -8.72
N ILE A 51 -8.63 8.37 -9.04
CA ILE A 51 -8.13 8.29 -10.41
C ILE A 51 -9.13 7.59 -11.33
N GLN A 52 -9.74 6.48 -10.90
CA GLN A 52 -10.76 5.77 -11.69
C GLN A 52 -11.98 6.65 -11.97
N ARG A 53 -12.48 7.37 -10.98
CA ARG A 53 -13.65 8.27 -11.13
C ARG A 53 -13.35 9.44 -12.08
N VAL A 54 -12.17 10.03 -12.00
CA VAL A 54 -11.77 11.14 -12.86
C VAL A 54 -11.55 10.69 -14.30
N THR A 55 -10.97 9.51 -14.52
CA THR A 55 -10.59 9.04 -15.86
C THR A 55 -11.62 8.13 -16.51
N GLY A 56 -12.56 7.57 -15.76
CA GLY A 56 -13.48 6.54 -16.23
C GLY A 56 -12.83 5.19 -16.56
N LYS A 57 -11.56 5.00 -16.18
CA LYS A 57 -10.79 3.80 -16.52
C LYS A 57 -10.42 3.00 -15.27
N LYS A 58 -10.31 1.68 -15.39
CA LYS A 58 -9.80 0.82 -14.32
C LYS A 58 -8.33 1.14 -14.01
N PHE A 59 -7.95 1.08 -12.73
CA PHE A 59 -6.60 1.39 -12.27
C PHE A 59 -5.53 0.56 -12.97
N SER A 60 -5.72 -0.76 -13.11
CA SER A 60 -4.81 -1.64 -13.84
C SER A 60 -4.65 -1.23 -15.32
N THR A 61 -5.72 -0.76 -15.95
CA THR A 61 -5.68 -0.26 -17.34
C THR A 61 -4.86 1.03 -17.44
N LEU A 62 -5.03 1.94 -16.48
CA LEU A 62 -4.27 3.20 -16.44
C LEU A 62 -2.78 2.94 -16.25
N VAL A 63 -2.40 2.07 -15.32
CA VAL A 63 -0.99 1.69 -15.13
C VAL A 63 -0.37 1.18 -16.44
N GLN A 64 -1.13 0.39 -17.21
CA GLN A 64 -0.66 -0.10 -18.50
C GLN A 64 -0.59 0.99 -19.57
N GLN A 65 -1.61 1.85 -19.66
CA GLN A 65 -1.70 2.86 -20.72
C GLN A 65 -0.77 4.04 -20.51
N GLU A 66 -0.66 4.50 -19.25
CA GLU A 66 0.04 5.74 -18.94
C GLU A 66 1.51 5.52 -18.52
N ILE A 67 1.88 4.28 -18.11
CA ILE A 67 3.24 3.99 -17.64
C ILE A 67 3.88 2.87 -18.46
N ALA A 68 3.29 1.67 -18.43
CA ALA A 68 3.98 0.49 -18.95
C ALA A 68 4.18 0.53 -20.48
N ARG A 69 3.14 0.86 -21.24
CA ARG A 69 3.21 0.91 -22.71
C ARG A 69 4.09 2.04 -23.23
N PRO A 70 3.95 3.30 -22.78
CA PRO A 70 4.81 4.37 -23.25
C PRO A 70 6.29 4.07 -23.05
N LEU A 71 6.66 3.54 -21.88
CA LEU A 71 8.05 3.15 -21.58
C LEU A 71 8.45 1.78 -22.14
N LYS A 72 7.56 1.07 -22.83
CA LYS A 72 7.78 -0.28 -23.36
C LYS A 72 8.29 -1.24 -22.28
N LEU A 73 7.62 -1.25 -21.10
CA LEU A 73 8.00 -2.10 -19.96
C LEU A 73 7.48 -3.52 -20.16
N ASP A 74 8.37 -4.50 -20.03
CA ASP A 74 8.01 -5.91 -20.02
C ASP A 74 7.89 -6.43 -18.58
N GLY A 75 6.73 -6.30 -18.00
CA GLY A 75 6.42 -6.73 -16.65
C GLY A 75 6.34 -5.58 -15.64
N LEU A 76 5.24 -4.84 -15.72
CA LEU A 76 4.82 -3.89 -14.72
C LEU A 76 3.28 -3.96 -14.63
N TYR A 77 2.78 -4.64 -13.59
CA TYR A 77 1.36 -4.90 -13.42
C TYR A 77 0.90 -4.59 -11.99
N ILE A 78 -0.29 -4.02 -11.87
CA ILE A 78 -1.11 -4.01 -10.67
C ILE A 78 -2.47 -4.55 -11.10
N GLY A 79 -2.79 -5.79 -10.65
CA GLY A 79 -3.81 -6.61 -11.31
C GLY A 79 -3.26 -7.26 -12.57
N THR A 80 -2.56 -8.38 -12.39
CA THR A 80 -1.84 -9.09 -13.45
C THR A 80 -2.81 -9.79 -14.42
N PRO A 81 -2.70 -9.59 -15.73
CA PRO A 81 -3.50 -10.31 -16.72
C PRO A 81 -3.28 -11.83 -16.65
N GLN A 82 -4.32 -12.61 -16.90
CA GLN A 82 -4.28 -14.08 -16.86
C GLN A 82 -3.10 -14.67 -17.66
N ARG A 83 -2.81 -14.13 -18.85
CA ARG A 83 -1.73 -14.61 -19.72
C ARG A 83 -0.33 -14.40 -19.15
N GLU A 84 -0.16 -13.50 -18.18
CA GLU A 84 1.12 -13.17 -17.55
C GLU A 84 1.36 -13.94 -16.25
N LEU A 85 0.35 -14.61 -15.71
CA LEU A 85 0.47 -15.39 -14.47
C LEU A 85 1.57 -16.44 -14.50
N PRO A 86 1.82 -17.16 -15.63
CA PRO A 86 2.91 -18.14 -15.68
C PRO A 86 4.31 -17.53 -15.52
N ARG A 87 4.45 -16.21 -15.66
CA ARG A 87 5.72 -15.48 -15.47
C ARG A 87 5.92 -15.01 -14.02
N ALA A 88 4.88 -15.11 -13.19
CA ALA A 88 4.98 -14.68 -11.79
C ALA A 88 5.98 -15.57 -11.03
N ALA A 89 6.91 -14.94 -10.34
CA ALA A 89 7.80 -15.67 -9.44
C ALA A 89 7.00 -16.19 -8.24
N GLN A 90 7.34 -17.38 -7.80
CA GLN A 90 6.76 -17.95 -6.59
C GLN A 90 7.23 -17.16 -5.35
N LEU A 91 6.29 -16.75 -4.51
CA LEU A 91 6.63 -16.18 -3.21
C LEU A 91 6.97 -17.30 -2.23
N LEU A 92 8.20 -17.26 -1.75
CA LEU A 92 8.67 -18.22 -0.74
C LEU A 92 8.76 -17.51 0.60
N PHE A 93 7.94 -17.93 1.54
CA PHE A 93 8.03 -17.49 2.92
C PHE A 93 8.87 -18.50 3.72
N PRO A 94 9.87 -18.07 4.48
CA PRO A 94 10.59 -18.98 5.37
C PRO A 94 9.61 -19.69 6.32
N ASP A 95 9.80 -21.00 6.53
CA ASP A 95 8.95 -21.81 7.42
C ASP A 95 8.83 -21.22 8.83
N VAL A 96 9.86 -20.49 9.28
CA VAL A 96 9.86 -19.78 10.56
C VAL A 96 8.78 -18.70 10.61
N THR A 97 8.62 -17.91 9.54
CA THR A 97 7.58 -16.87 9.47
C THR A 97 6.19 -17.47 9.40
N ARG A 98 6.03 -18.56 8.67
CA ARG A 98 4.77 -19.31 8.58
C ARG A 98 4.43 -19.98 9.92
N ARG A 99 5.40 -20.56 10.60
CA ARG A 99 5.22 -21.16 11.94
C ARG A 99 4.92 -20.10 13.00
N LEU A 100 5.58 -18.94 12.97
CA LEU A 100 5.30 -17.84 13.89
C LEU A 100 3.90 -17.25 13.68
N ALA A 101 3.43 -17.16 12.43
CA ALA A 101 2.09 -16.71 12.10
C ALA A 101 1.00 -17.72 12.52
N GLN A 102 1.30 -19.03 12.44
CA GLN A 102 0.37 -20.13 12.79
C GLN A 102 0.39 -20.50 14.28
N THR A 103 1.35 -20.02 15.04
CA THR A 103 1.39 -20.27 16.49
C THR A 103 0.55 -19.23 17.21
N SER A 104 -0.04 -19.64 18.34
CA SER A 104 -0.66 -18.75 19.34
C SER A 104 0.25 -17.57 19.76
N LEU A 105 1.47 -17.51 19.25
CA LEU A 105 2.43 -16.42 19.41
C LEU A 105 1.97 -15.17 18.64
N GLY A 106 1.35 -15.31 17.46
CA GLY A 106 0.72 -14.19 16.76
C GLY A 106 -0.39 -13.57 17.61
N ASP A 107 -1.29 -14.40 18.15
CA ASP A 107 -2.34 -13.97 19.07
C ASP A 107 -1.78 -13.46 20.43
N LYS A 108 -0.69 -14.07 20.92
CA LYS A 108 0.00 -13.63 22.13
C LYS A 108 0.79 -12.33 21.92
N LEU A 109 1.40 -12.14 20.75
CA LEU A 109 2.04 -10.87 20.38
C LEU A 109 0.98 -9.77 20.23
N GLU A 110 -0.18 -10.08 19.67
CA GLU A 110 -1.31 -9.16 19.57
C GLU A 110 -1.83 -8.77 20.96
N LYS A 111 -2.03 -9.74 21.86
CA LYS A 111 -2.43 -9.51 23.25
C LYS A 111 -1.30 -8.87 24.08
N GLY A 112 -0.06 -9.27 23.85
CA GLY A 112 1.12 -8.67 24.48
C GLY A 112 1.41 -7.25 23.97
N ALA A 113 1.18 -6.97 22.70
CA ALA A 113 1.31 -5.63 22.13
C ALA A 113 0.32 -4.65 22.78
N SER A 114 -0.93 -5.07 23.06
CA SER A 114 -1.91 -4.23 23.76
C SER A 114 -1.52 -3.95 25.21
N GLY A 115 -0.90 -4.91 25.90
CA GLY A 115 -0.36 -4.72 27.25
C GLY A 115 0.88 -3.83 27.28
N LEU A 116 1.79 -4.02 26.33
CA LEU A 116 3.01 -3.22 26.17
C LEU A 116 2.68 -1.78 25.78
N SER A 117 1.72 -1.59 24.86
CA SER A 117 1.21 -0.27 24.46
C SER A 117 0.64 0.51 25.64
N LYS A 118 -0.15 -0.15 26.50
CA LYS A 118 -0.64 0.47 27.73
C LYS A 118 0.50 0.84 28.70
N ALA A 119 1.50 -0.02 28.84
CA ALA A 119 2.66 0.24 29.69
C ALA A 119 3.52 1.40 29.15
N LEU A 120 3.74 1.46 27.83
CA LEU A 120 4.46 2.54 27.17
C LEU A 120 3.69 3.87 27.19
N GLY A 121 2.36 3.83 27.12
CA GLY A 121 1.50 5.01 27.31
C GLY A 121 1.67 5.67 28.67
N HIS A 122 1.93 4.90 29.74
CA HIS A 122 2.20 5.42 31.08
C HIS A 122 3.52 6.19 31.20
N ILE A 123 4.47 5.96 30.31
CA ILE A 123 5.77 6.67 30.27
C ILE A 123 5.83 7.71 29.13
N GLY A 124 4.66 8.06 28.56
CA GLY A 124 4.56 9.11 27.53
C GLY A 124 5.02 8.70 26.13
N LEU A 125 5.39 7.44 25.91
CA LEU A 125 5.68 6.86 24.61
C LEU A 125 4.38 6.30 24.02
N ASP A 126 3.61 7.17 23.39
CA ASP A 126 2.35 6.85 22.70
C ASP A 126 2.57 6.08 21.37
N SER A 127 3.38 5.03 21.39
CA SER A 127 3.44 4.07 20.30
C SER A 127 2.34 3.03 20.52
N ASP A 128 1.15 3.33 20.03
CA ASP A 128 0.06 2.37 20.03
C ASP A 128 0.33 1.30 18.96
N LEU A 129 1.08 0.25 19.35
CA LEU A 129 1.38 -0.89 18.49
C LEU A 129 0.11 -1.56 17.96
N SER A 130 -1.00 -1.49 18.71
CA SER A 130 -2.28 -2.03 18.24
C SER A 130 -2.80 -1.22 17.05
N SER A 131 -2.66 0.09 17.05
CA SER A 131 -3.02 0.94 15.91
C SER A 131 -2.20 0.64 14.66
N ILE A 132 -0.93 0.25 14.82
CA ILE A 132 -0.08 -0.18 13.69
C ILE A 132 -0.63 -1.46 13.07
N PHE A 133 -0.92 -2.46 13.88
CA PHE A 133 -1.53 -3.71 13.42
C PHE A 133 -2.91 -3.49 12.79
N ASP A 134 -3.75 -2.70 13.40
CA ASP A 134 -5.08 -2.38 12.89
C ASP A 134 -5.03 -1.64 11.54
N ALA A 135 -4.02 -0.82 11.33
CA ALA A 135 -3.84 -0.07 10.10
C ALA A 135 -3.20 -0.89 8.96
N LEU A 136 -2.34 -1.88 9.28
CA LEU A 136 -1.49 -2.56 8.31
C LEU A 136 -1.82 -4.04 8.13
N ALA A 137 -2.46 -4.69 9.10
CA ALA A 137 -2.69 -6.13 9.11
C ALA A 137 -4.19 -6.47 9.20
N PRO A 138 -4.90 -6.62 8.07
CA PRO A 138 -6.27 -7.12 8.08
C PRO A 138 -6.32 -8.54 8.65
N ARG A 139 -7.48 -8.93 9.19
CA ARG A 139 -7.67 -10.29 9.72
C ARG A 139 -7.45 -11.32 8.63
N GLY A 140 -6.78 -12.42 8.97
CA GLY A 140 -6.45 -13.50 8.03
C GLY A 140 -5.26 -13.23 7.12
N VAL A 141 -4.54 -12.11 7.27
CA VAL A 141 -3.39 -11.76 6.41
C VAL A 141 -2.25 -12.78 6.52
N SER A 142 -2.10 -13.47 7.67
CA SER A 142 -1.10 -14.52 7.87
C SER A 142 -1.30 -15.74 6.98
N ASP A 143 -2.53 -16.03 6.63
CA ASP A 143 -2.92 -17.20 5.84
C ASP A 143 -3.24 -16.84 4.37
N PHE A 144 -3.19 -15.55 4.04
CA PHE A 144 -3.49 -15.06 2.71
C PHE A 144 -2.35 -15.34 1.74
N ASP A 145 -2.65 -16.09 0.69
CA ASP A 145 -1.69 -16.36 -0.37
C ASP A 145 -1.65 -15.23 -1.40
N PHE A 146 -0.71 -14.29 -1.21
CA PHE A 146 -0.45 -13.22 -2.17
C PHE A 146 0.04 -13.74 -3.54
N GLY A 147 0.49 -14.99 -3.63
CA GLY A 147 0.91 -15.64 -4.87
C GLY A 147 -0.23 -16.35 -5.60
N SER A 148 -1.42 -16.46 -5.01
CA SER A 148 -2.56 -17.10 -5.66
C SER A 148 -2.97 -16.36 -6.94
N PRO A 149 -3.51 -17.08 -7.96
CA PRO A 149 -3.99 -16.47 -9.18
C PRO A 149 -5.03 -15.36 -8.93
N GLU A 150 -5.88 -15.50 -7.93
CA GLU A 150 -6.90 -14.55 -7.52
C GLU A 150 -6.25 -13.26 -6.99
N ALA A 151 -5.28 -13.39 -6.08
CA ALA A 151 -4.56 -12.27 -5.51
C ALA A 151 -3.73 -11.53 -6.56
N LEU A 152 -3.04 -12.24 -7.44
CA LEU A 152 -2.25 -11.63 -8.51
C LEU A 152 -3.11 -10.89 -9.54
N ARG A 153 -4.35 -11.35 -9.79
CA ARG A 153 -5.27 -10.71 -10.73
C ARG A 153 -6.04 -9.53 -10.13
N ALA A 154 -6.23 -9.51 -8.84
CA ALA A 154 -6.85 -8.38 -8.16
C ALA A 154 -5.96 -7.12 -8.26
N ALA A 155 -6.56 -5.94 -8.26
CA ALA A 155 -5.81 -4.69 -8.15
C ALA A 155 -5.78 -4.26 -6.68
N ILE A 156 -4.65 -4.49 -6.01
CA ILE A 156 -4.38 -4.03 -4.65
C ILE A 156 -3.16 -3.09 -4.71
N PRO A 157 -3.33 -1.80 -5.05
CA PRO A 157 -2.22 -0.95 -5.50
C PRO A 157 -1.05 -0.86 -4.53
N ALA A 158 -1.31 -1.00 -3.22
CA ALA A 158 -0.28 -0.90 -2.19
C ALA A 158 0.40 -2.24 -1.85
N ALA A 159 -0.02 -3.38 -2.42
CA ALA A 159 0.46 -4.69 -1.93
C ALA A 159 0.81 -5.71 -3.00
N ASN A 160 0.20 -5.70 -4.19
CA ASN A 160 0.37 -6.78 -5.15
C ASN A 160 0.92 -6.38 -6.53
N GLY A 161 1.73 -5.33 -6.57
CA GLY A 161 2.43 -4.98 -7.79
C GLY A 161 3.40 -6.09 -8.22
N LEU A 162 3.31 -6.52 -9.49
CA LEU A 162 4.18 -7.51 -10.10
C LEU A 162 5.10 -6.84 -11.11
N PHE A 163 6.40 -6.86 -10.84
CA PHE A 163 7.37 -6.11 -11.63
C PHE A 163 8.58 -6.97 -11.99
N THR A 164 9.12 -6.78 -13.19
CA THR A 164 10.51 -7.16 -13.43
C THR A 164 11.44 -6.07 -12.89
N ALA A 165 12.63 -6.45 -12.41
CA ALA A 165 13.61 -5.49 -11.92
C ALA A 165 13.95 -4.43 -12.99
N ARG A 166 14.05 -4.84 -14.25
CA ARG A 166 14.32 -3.95 -15.38
C ARG A 166 13.21 -2.93 -15.59
N SER A 167 11.94 -3.36 -15.56
CA SER A 167 10.80 -2.46 -15.72
C SER A 167 10.72 -1.45 -14.58
N LEU A 168 10.94 -1.89 -13.35
CA LEU A 168 10.94 -1.02 -12.19
C LEU A 168 12.10 -0.01 -12.25
N ALA A 169 13.31 -0.46 -12.60
CA ALA A 169 14.47 0.40 -12.78
C ALA A 169 14.24 1.46 -13.87
N LYS A 170 13.65 1.08 -15.01
CA LYS A 170 13.36 2.02 -16.11
C LYS A 170 12.31 3.06 -15.69
N MET A 171 11.27 2.66 -14.97
CA MET A 171 10.27 3.59 -14.42
C MET A 171 10.92 4.60 -13.46
N TYR A 172 11.76 4.15 -12.53
CA TYR A 172 12.45 5.04 -11.61
C TYR A 172 13.52 5.91 -12.31
N ALA A 173 14.21 5.38 -13.32
CA ALA A 173 15.12 6.19 -14.16
C ALA A 173 14.37 7.33 -14.85
N THR A 174 13.14 7.10 -15.32
CA THR A 174 12.31 8.16 -15.89
C THR A 174 12.08 9.29 -14.89
N LEU A 175 11.74 8.95 -13.66
CA LEU A 175 11.52 9.94 -12.59
C LEU A 175 12.84 10.66 -12.23
N ALA A 176 13.94 9.92 -12.10
CA ALA A 176 15.25 10.49 -11.77
C ALA A 176 15.79 11.43 -12.87
N ASN A 177 15.39 11.23 -14.12
CA ASN A 177 15.73 12.09 -15.25
C ASN A 177 14.70 13.20 -15.51
N GLY A 178 14.08 13.74 -14.48
CA GLY A 178 13.17 14.87 -14.61
C GLY A 178 11.82 14.52 -15.23
N GLY A 179 11.37 13.28 -15.08
CA GLY A 179 10.08 12.79 -15.58
C GLY A 179 10.10 12.30 -17.02
N GLU A 180 11.28 12.19 -17.66
CA GLU A 180 11.44 11.77 -19.06
C GLU A 180 12.57 10.75 -19.22
N PHE A 181 12.38 9.77 -20.10
CA PHE A 181 13.39 8.79 -20.47
C PHE A 181 13.18 8.29 -21.90
N GLU A 182 14.26 8.23 -22.70
CA GLU A 182 14.21 7.80 -24.11
C GLU A 182 13.14 8.52 -24.95
N GLY A 183 12.95 9.84 -24.70
CA GLY A 183 11.96 10.65 -25.41
C GLY A 183 10.52 10.45 -24.94
N VAL A 184 10.28 9.65 -23.90
CA VAL A 184 8.96 9.44 -23.30
C VAL A 184 8.86 10.23 -22.01
N ARG A 185 7.95 11.19 -21.97
CA ARG A 185 7.66 11.99 -20.77
C ARG A 185 6.46 11.40 -20.02
N LEU A 186 6.67 11.01 -18.76
CA LEU A 186 5.60 10.56 -17.85
C LEU A 186 5.07 11.70 -17.00
N LEU A 187 5.95 12.57 -16.52
CA LEU A 187 5.59 13.71 -15.66
C LEU A 187 6.26 14.97 -16.18
N SER A 188 5.58 16.11 -16.04
CA SER A 188 6.24 17.40 -16.22
C SER A 188 7.24 17.64 -15.08
N THR A 189 8.25 18.48 -15.35
CA THR A 189 9.23 18.87 -14.31
C THR A 189 8.54 19.44 -13.08
N GLY A 190 7.56 20.35 -13.28
CA GLY A 190 6.82 20.93 -12.17
C GLY A 190 6.01 19.92 -11.36
N ALA A 191 5.36 18.95 -12.02
CA ALA A 191 4.66 17.88 -11.30
C ALA A 191 5.62 16.98 -10.50
N LEU A 192 6.81 16.72 -11.03
CA LEU A 192 7.83 15.95 -10.33
C LEU A 192 8.40 16.72 -9.14
N GLU A 193 8.68 18.01 -9.29
CA GLU A 193 9.12 18.88 -8.19
C GLU A 193 8.08 18.93 -7.07
N GLU A 194 6.80 19.09 -7.41
CA GLU A 194 5.71 19.05 -6.45
C GLU A 194 5.64 17.68 -5.75
N ALA A 195 5.70 16.57 -6.50
CA ALA A 195 5.64 15.23 -5.96
C ALA A 195 6.82 14.90 -5.02
N THR A 196 8.00 15.46 -5.27
CA THR A 196 9.21 15.23 -4.46
C THR A 196 9.43 16.27 -3.36
N THR A 197 8.61 17.31 -3.30
CA THR A 197 8.66 18.32 -2.25
C THR A 197 8.24 17.72 -0.91
N LEU A 198 9.02 18.02 0.13
CA LEU A 198 8.76 17.55 1.48
C LEU A 198 7.44 18.11 2.01
N GLN A 199 6.53 17.22 2.35
CA GLN A 199 5.28 17.56 3.00
C GLN A 199 5.51 17.62 4.52
N ARG A 200 5.20 18.75 5.14
CA ARG A 200 5.29 18.86 6.60
C ARG A 200 4.15 18.09 7.25
N PRO A 201 4.43 17.21 8.21
CA PRO A 201 3.37 16.54 8.94
C PRO A 201 2.50 17.58 9.65
N THR A 202 1.19 17.38 9.58
CA THR A 202 0.23 18.20 10.31
C THR A 202 -0.17 17.50 11.60
N GLY A 203 0.01 18.17 12.72
CA GLY A 203 -0.37 17.65 14.03
C GLY A 203 0.49 16.47 14.48
N ARG A 204 -0.10 15.63 15.36
CA ARG A 204 0.58 14.46 15.92
C ARG A 204 0.71 13.34 14.91
N LEU A 205 1.87 12.67 14.85
CA LEU A 205 2.05 11.45 14.07
C LEU A 205 1.24 10.31 14.67
N SER A 206 0.63 9.50 13.82
CA SER A 206 -0.13 8.30 14.21
C SER A 206 0.26 7.11 13.34
N VAL A 207 0.12 5.89 13.88
CA VAL A 207 0.51 4.62 13.28
C VAL A 207 2.03 4.43 13.27
N ILE A 208 2.80 5.36 12.69
CA ILE A 208 4.26 5.32 12.74
C ILE A 208 4.73 6.49 13.61
N PRO A 209 5.48 6.25 14.69
CA PRO A 209 5.80 7.26 15.70
C PRO A 209 6.93 8.21 15.33
N PHE A 210 7.48 8.11 14.13
CA PHE A 210 8.58 8.96 13.64
C PHE A 210 8.23 9.61 12.30
N ASP A 211 8.85 10.74 12.01
CA ASP A 211 8.65 11.47 10.76
C ASP A 211 9.34 10.74 9.60
N MET A 212 8.52 10.22 8.70
CA MET A 212 8.95 9.53 7.48
C MET A 212 9.38 10.51 6.38
N ARG A 213 9.42 11.81 6.64
CA ARG A 213 9.75 12.82 5.63
C ARG A 213 8.89 12.65 4.36
N TRP A 214 7.57 12.68 4.58
CA TRP A 214 6.57 12.41 3.54
C TRP A 214 6.67 13.34 2.33
N ARG A 215 6.43 12.78 1.18
CA ARG A 215 6.23 13.44 -0.11
C ARG A 215 4.95 12.88 -0.75
N LEU A 216 4.56 13.40 -1.91
CA LEU A 216 3.40 12.86 -2.62
C LEU A 216 3.77 11.49 -3.25
N GLY A 217 3.37 10.41 -2.58
CA GLY A 217 3.65 9.03 -3.01
C GLY A 217 5.04 8.49 -2.62
N TYR A 218 5.84 9.25 -1.88
CA TYR A 218 7.19 8.85 -1.44
C TYR A 218 7.43 9.19 0.02
N HIS A 219 8.43 8.57 0.61
CA HIS A 219 8.99 8.97 1.90
C HIS A 219 10.52 8.91 1.84
N GLY A 220 11.18 9.70 2.67
CA GLY A 220 12.62 9.64 2.90
C GLY A 220 12.94 8.84 4.16
N VAL A 221 14.12 8.29 4.23
CA VAL A 221 14.68 7.66 5.43
C VAL A 221 15.72 8.60 6.01
#